data_27d63188c03a56d8671bf1652559d71e
#
_entry.id   27d63188c03a56d8671bf1652559d71e
#
_cell.length_a   1.000
_cell.length_b   1.000
_cell.length_c   1.000
_cell.angle_alpha   90.00
_cell.angle_beta   90.00
_cell.angle_gamma   90.00
#
_symmetry.space_group_name_H-M   'P 1'
#
loop_
_entity.id
_entity.type
_entity.pdbx_description
1 polymer ?
#
loop_
_entity_poly.entity_id
_entity_poly.type
_entity_poly.pdbx_seq_one_letter_code
_entity_poly.pdbx_strand_id
1 'polypeptide(L)'
;MTWFDDEMEALTSTAHQLGMPVAVHTGAAEGCKQAIRFGVRSLEHAYLIDGEGIEMAEPARSYIVPTMQMTQQDLHELQTGTCHVRRCGNFGATMKGSSHPSGCWPEAG
;
A
#
# COMPACT_ATOMS: atom_id res chain seq x y z
N MET A 1 -9.98 0.26 3.78
CA MET A 1 -11.21 0.62 3.08
C MET A 1 -11.09 0.06 1.68
N THR A 2 -11.96 -0.82 1.30
CA THR A 2 -12.04 -1.40 -0.04
C THR A 2 -13.26 -0.81 -0.75
N TRP A 3 -13.11 -0.49 -2.01
CA TRP A 3 -14.21 -0.05 -2.86
C TRP A 3 -15.07 -1.25 -3.23
N PHE A 4 -16.34 -1.02 -3.53
CA PHE A 4 -17.13 -2.05 -4.18
C PHE A 4 -16.68 -2.19 -5.64
N ASP A 5 -16.78 -3.39 -6.19
CA ASP A 5 -16.28 -3.67 -7.54
C ASP A 5 -17.01 -2.83 -8.61
N ASP A 6 -18.28 -2.59 -8.44
CA ASP A 6 -19.10 -1.74 -9.32
C ASP A 6 -18.67 -0.26 -9.27
N GLU A 7 -18.24 0.23 -8.10
CA GLU A 7 -17.69 1.58 -7.96
C GLU A 7 -16.35 1.70 -8.67
N MET A 8 -15.45 0.72 -8.47
CA MET A 8 -14.16 0.68 -9.14
C MET A 8 -14.31 0.56 -10.66
N GLU A 9 -15.22 -0.28 -11.12
CA GLU A 9 -15.53 -0.42 -12.55
C GLU A 9 -16.02 0.89 -13.15
N ALA A 10 -17.00 1.53 -12.51
CA ALA A 10 -17.54 2.81 -12.99
C ALA A 10 -16.47 3.90 -13.07
N LEU A 11 -15.62 4.00 -12.05
CA LEU A 11 -14.54 4.98 -11.99
C LEU A 11 -13.48 4.72 -13.06
N THR A 12 -12.97 3.49 -13.12
CA THR A 12 -11.87 3.16 -14.03
C THR A 12 -12.31 3.14 -15.48
N SER A 13 -13.52 2.63 -15.79
CA SER A 13 -14.05 2.63 -17.14
C SER A 13 -14.26 4.06 -17.66
N THR A 14 -14.81 4.93 -16.83
CA THR A 14 -15.01 6.34 -17.18
C THR A 14 -13.68 7.04 -17.47
N ALA A 15 -12.70 6.87 -16.59
CA ALA A 15 -11.38 7.45 -16.77
C ALA A 15 -10.69 6.93 -18.05
N HIS A 16 -10.77 5.64 -18.31
CA HIS A 16 -10.18 5.01 -19.51
C HIS A 16 -10.85 5.51 -20.79
N GLN A 17 -12.18 5.69 -20.81
CA GLN A 17 -12.89 6.30 -21.94
C GLN A 17 -12.41 7.72 -22.25
N LEU A 18 -12.00 8.45 -21.23
CA LEU A 18 -11.44 9.80 -21.36
C LEU A 18 -9.94 9.81 -21.62
N GLY A 19 -9.29 8.64 -21.75
CA GLY A 19 -7.85 8.52 -21.92
C GLY A 19 -7.04 8.92 -20.69
N MET A 20 -7.68 8.91 -19.51
CA MET A 20 -7.04 9.32 -18.25
C MET A 20 -6.52 8.11 -17.47
N PRO A 21 -5.25 8.10 -17.06
CA PRO A 21 -4.75 7.11 -16.13
C PRO A 21 -5.34 7.33 -14.74
N VAL A 22 -5.54 6.24 -13.99
CA VAL A 22 -6.06 6.28 -12.63
C VAL A 22 -4.93 5.98 -11.65
N ALA A 23 -4.75 6.83 -10.67
CA ALA A 23 -3.90 6.61 -9.50
C ALA A 23 -4.80 6.38 -8.28
N VAL A 24 -4.48 5.38 -7.48
CA VAL A 24 -5.30 5.00 -6.32
C VAL A 24 -4.47 5.00 -5.06
N HIS A 25 -4.93 5.75 -4.06
CA HIS A 25 -4.42 5.62 -2.70
C HIS A 25 -4.92 4.30 -2.09
N THR A 26 -4.01 3.42 -1.76
CA THR A 26 -4.35 2.11 -1.17
C THR A 26 -3.30 1.65 -0.19
N GLY A 27 -3.73 0.95 0.85
CA GLY A 27 -2.84 0.42 1.87
C GLY A 27 -2.92 -1.10 2.01
N ALA A 28 -4.12 -1.65 1.97
CA ALA A 28 -4.36 -3.07 2.18
C ALA A 28 -4.07 -3.92 0.93
N ALA A 29 -3.56 -5.14 1.13
CA ALA A 29 -3.24 -6.07 0.03
C ALA A 29 -4.43 -6.32 -0.91
N GLU A 30 -5.61 -6.58 -0.35
CA GLU A 30 -6.82 -6.82 -1.14
C GLU A 30 -7.25 -5.59 -1.95
N GLY A 31 -7.13 -4.39 -1.37
CA GLY A 31 -7.38 -3.15 -2.09
C GLY A 31 -6.40 -2.92 -3.24
N CYS A 32 -5.13 -3.27 -3.05
CA CYS A 32 -4.12 -3.23 -4.11
C CYS A 32 -4.47 -4.19 -5.25
N LYS A 33 -4.78 -5.43 -4.94
CA LYS A 33 -5.17 -6.45 -5.94
C LYS A 33 -6.45 -6.06 -6.68
N GLN A 34 -7.45 -5.54 -5.96
CA GLN A 34 -8.67 -5.02 -6.58
C GLN A 34 -8.33 -3.91 -7.58
N ALA A 35 -7.58 -2.90 -7.16
CA ALA A 35 -7.20 -1.80 -8.03
C ALA A 35 -6.44 -2.27 -9.28
N ILE A 36 -5.52 -3.23 -9.13
CA ILE A 36 -4.80 -3.83 -10.27
C ILE A 36 -5.75 -4.52 -11.24
N ARG A 37 -6.72 -5.30 -10.72
CA ARG A 37 -7.73 -5.98 -11.57
C ARG A 37 -8.55 -5.01 -12.41
N PHE A 38 -8.83 -3.83 -11.88
CA PHE A 38 -9.58 -2.79 -12.60
C PHE A 38 -8.68 -1.86 -13.45
N GLY A 39 -7.40 -2.18 -13.59
CA GLY A 39 -6.52 -1.52 -14.53
C GLY A 39 -6.06 -0.12 -14.11
N VAL A 40 -5.88 0.11 -12.82
CA VAL A 40 -5.30 1.37 -12.35
C VAL A 40 -3.84 1.48 -12.79
N ARG A 41 -3.37 2.69 -13.04
CA ARG A 41 -2.02 2.95 -13.50
C ARG A 41 -1.00 2.95 -12.38
N SER A 42 -1.36 3.47 -11.21
CA SER A 42 -0.47 3.47 -10.05
C SER A 42 -1.20 3.23 -8.73
N LEU A 43 -0.51 2.56 -7.85
CA LEU A 43 -0.89 2.30 -6.47
C LEU A 43 -0.03 3.19 -5.60
N GLU A 44 -0.65 4.20 -5.01
CA GLU A 44 0.05 5.10 -4.10
C GLU A 44 0.11 4.49 -2.70
N HIS A 45 1.27 4.52 -2.12
CA HIS A 45 1.63 3.95 -0.83
C HIS A 45 1.74 2.43 -0.81
N ALA A 46 0.68 1.70 -1.09
CA ALA A 46 0.61 0.23 -1.14
C ALA A 46 1.33 -0.46 0.04
N TYR A 47 1.18 0.09 1.26
CA TYR A 47 1.97 -0.30 2.45
C TYR A 47 1.90 -1.78 2.79
N LEU A 48 0.77 -2.42 2.54
CA LEU A 48 0.51 -3.80 2.92
C LEU A 48 0.37 -4.72 1.70
N ILE A 49 0.91 -4.31 0.57
CA ILE A 49 0.91 -5.14 -0.62
C ILE A 49 1.70 -6.43 -0.35
N ASP A 50 1.12 -7.55 -0.74
CA ASP A 50 1.76 -8.87 -0.60
C ASP A 50 2.46 -9.31 -1.89
N GLY A 51 3.15 -10.46 -1.84
CA GLY A 51 3.85 -11.02 -3.00
C GLY A 51 2.93 -11.22 -4.20
N GLU A 52 1.71 -11.70 -3.97
CA GLU A 52 0.73 -11.90 -5.04
C GLU A 52 0.34 -10.58 -5.71
N GLY A 53 0.10 -9.54 -4.92
CA GLY A 53 -0.19 -8.20 -5.45
C GLY A 53 0.96 -7.64 -6.29
N ILE A 54 2.20 -7.85 -5.88
CA ILE A 54 3.38 -7.46 -6.65
C ILE A 54 3.46 -8.21 -7.97
N GLU A 55 3.25 -9.53 -7.96
CA GLU A 55 3.26 -10.35 -9.18
C GLU A 55 2.13 -9.98 -10.15
N MET A 56 0.98 -9.54 -9.64
CA MET A 56 -0.13 -9.07 -10.47
C MET A 56 0.15 -7.71 -11.12
N ALA A 57 0.93 -6.86 -10.49
CA ALA A 57 1.18 -5.50 -10.96
C ALA A 57 1.98 -5.46 -12.27
N GLU A 58 2.94 -6.35 -12.45
CA GLU A 58 3.81 -6.39 -13.63
C GLU A 58 3.04 -6.60 -14.94
N PRO A 59 2.27 -7.69 -15.12
CA PRO A 59 1.51 -7.90 -16.35
C PRO A 59 0.41 -6.86 -16.56
N ALA A 60 -0.15 -6.31 -15.49
CA ALA A 60 -1.15 -5.25 -15.54
C ALA A 60 -0.54 -3.87 -15.87
N ARG A 61 0.78 -3.74 -15.85
CA ARG A 61 1.51 -2.48 -15.99
C ARG A 61 1.08 -1.43 -14.96
N SER A 62 0.76 -1.87 -13.76
CA SER A 62 0.47 -1.01 -12.62
C SER A 62 1.76 -0.69 -11.88
N TYR A 63 2.04 0.58 -11.67
CA TYR A 63 3.21 1.01 -10.92
C TYR A 63 2.91 1.05 -9.43
N ILE A 64 3.84 0.56 -8.63
CA ILE A 64 3.79 0.69 -7.18
C ILE A 64 4.66 1.88 -6.80
N VAL A 65 4.06 2.88 -6.15
CA VAL A 65 4.73 4.12 -5.74
C VAL A 65 4.82 4.16 -4.22
N PRO A 66 5.86 3.58 -3.62
CA PRO A 66 6.02 3.60 -2.17
C PRO A 66 6.36 5.02 -1.72
N THR A 67 5.49 5.60 -0.93
CA THR A 67 5.72 6.89 -0.30
C THR A 67 6.23 6.66 1.10
N MET A 68 7.52 6.68 1.27
CA MET A 68 8.14 6.57 2.59
C MET A 68 8.31 7.96 3.18
N GLN A 69 7.39 8.34 4.03
CA GLN A 69 7.49 9.58 4.80
C GLN A 69 7.81 9.23 6.26
N MET A 70 9.05 9.45 6.64
CA MET A 70 9.49 9.28 8.01
C MET A 70 9.66 10.65 8.66
N THR A 71 9.01 10.83 9.81
CA THR A 71 9.25 11.99 10.66
C THR A 71 10.47 11.76 11.55
N GLN A 72 11.00 12.81 12.15
CA GLN A 72 12.08 12.70 13.14
C GLN A 72 11.67 11.81 14.33
N GLN A 73 10.38 11.81 14.67
CA GLN A 73 9.85 10.96 15.72
C GLN A 73 9.86 9.49 15.30
N ASP A 74 9.51 9.18 14.06
CA ASP A 74 9.55 7.80 13.56
C ASP A 74 10.98 7.26 13.57
N LEU A 75 11.95 8.08 13.17
CA LEU A 75 13.37 7.73 13.25
C LEU A 75 13.82 7.45 14.68
N HIS A 76 13.39 8.30 15.63
CA HIS A 76 13.72 8.11 17.03
C HIS A 76 13.13 6.81 17.59
N GLU A 77 11.87 6.54 17.28
CA GLU A 77 11.19 5.30 17.70
C GLU A 77 11.87 4.05 17.13
N LEU A 78 12.31 4.10 15.88
CA LEU A 78 13.08 3.01 15.27
C LEU A 78 14.44 2.80 15.93
N GLN A 79 15.17 3.88 16.22
CA GLN A 79 16.50 3.80 16.83
C GLN A 79 16.46 3.32 18.29
N THR A 80 15.42 3.68 19.01
CA THR A 80 15.25 3.31 20.43
C THR A 80 14.51 1.98 20.62
N GLY A 81 13.94 1.42 19.55
CA GLY A 81 13.07 0.26 19.62
C GLY A 81 11.72 0.53 20.28
N THR A 82 11.39 1.80 20.48
CA THR A 82 10.15 2.23 21.11
C THR A 82 9.12 2.52 20.02
N CYS A 83 8.16 1.63 19.84
CA CYS A 83 7.10 1.83 18.86
C CYS A 83 5.82 2.30 19.56
N HIS A 84 5.28 3.41 19.13
CA HIS A 84 4.00 3.88 19.63
C HIS A 84 2.85 3.05 19.06
N VAL A 85 2.09 2.37 19.91
CA VAL A 85 1.04 1.40 19.54
C VAL A 85 0.05 1.94 18.49
N ARG A 86 -0.29 3.21 18.57
CA ARG A 86 -1.21 3.82 17.60
C ARG A 86 -0.62 3.95 16.21
N ARG A 87 0.68 4.21 16.10
CA ARG A 87 1.35 4.43 14.83
C ARG A 87 1.75 3.11 14.17
N CYS A 88 2.15 2.14 14.98
CA CYS A 88 2.56 0.83 14.50
C CYS A 88 1.40 -0.17 14.39
N GLY A 89 0.21 0.16 14.91
CA GLY A 89 -0.91 -0.78 15.00
C GLY A 89 -1.32 -1.39 13.67
N ASN A 90 -1.39 -0.59 12.62
CA ASN A 90 -1.73 -1.08 11.29
C ASN A 90 -0.58 -1.85 10.63
N PHE A 91 0.66 -1.44 10.89
CA PHE A 91 1.85 -2.13 10.38
C PHE A 91 2.16 -3.38 11.17
N GLY A 92 1.83 -3.40 12.46
CA GLY A 92 2.05 -4.55 13.32
C GLY A 92 1.37 -5.84 12.84
N ALA A 93 0.19 -5.72 12.24
CA ALA A 93 -0.52 -6.86 11.67
C ALA A 93 0.20 -7.46 10.47
N THR A 94 0.88 -6.64 9.67
CA THR A 94 1.61 -7.04 8.46
C THR A 94 3.03 -7.46 8.74
N MET A 95 3.63 -6.83 9.74
CA MET A 95 5.02 -7.07 10.15
C MET A 95 5.16 -8.23 11.16
N LYS A 96 4.07 -8.97 11.41
CA LYS A 96 4.12 -10.20 12.19
C LYS A 96 5.04 -11.19 11.49
N GLY A 97 6.20 -11.38 12.04
CA GLY A 97 7.22 -12.26 11.49
C GLY A 97 8.46 -11.53 10.97
N SER A 98 8.45 -10.20 10.93
CA SER A 98 9.69 -9.45 10.73
C SER A 98 10.57 -9.56 11.99
N SER A 99 11.86 -9.54 11.80
CA SER A 99 12.82 -9.52 12.91
C SER A 99 12.78 -8.22 13.72
N HIS A 100 11.92 -7.28 13.33
CA HIS A 100 11.79 -6.00 14.00
C HIS A 100 10.98 -6.16 15.29
N PRO A 101 11.53 -5.81 16.45
CA PRO A 101 10.79 -5.85 17.70
C PRO A 101 9.58 -4.92 17.60
N SER A 102 8.48 -5.34 18.15
CA SER A 102 7.22 -4.59 18.22
C SER A 102 6.43 -4.44 16.90
N GLY A 103 6.81 -5.10 15.83
CA GLY A 103 6.11 -5.04 14.55
C GLY A 103 6.06 -3.65 13.91
N CYS A 104 6.96 -2.77 14.30
CA CYS A 104 7.16 -1.48 13.66
C CYS A 104 7.79 -1.66 12.29
N TRP A 105 7.77 -0.60 11.52
CA TRP A 105 8.40 -0.55 10.22
C TRP A 105 9.86 -1.02 10.32
N PRO A 106 10.32 -1.97 9.49
CA PRO A 106 11.71 -2.33 9.47
C PRO A 106 12.57 -1.11 9.11
N GLU A 107 13.79 -1.14 9.53
CA GLU A 107 14.71 -0.04 9.30
C GLU A 107 14.54 0.57 7.91
N ALA A 108 14.51 1.88 7.85
CA ALA A 108 14.60 2.59 6.60
C ALA A 108 15.96 2.30 5.99
N GLY A 109 15.96 1.35 5.09
CA GLY A 109 17.15 1.00 4.32
C GLY A 109 17.51 2.09 3.34
#